data_c001316053f8c1197f76862037afc3e0
#
_entry.id   c001316053f8c1197f76862037afc3e0
#
_cell.length_a   1.000
_cell.length_b   1.000
_cell.length_c   1.000
_cell.angle_alpha   90.00
_cell.angle_beta   90.00
_cell.angle_gamma   90.00
#
_symmetry.space_group_name_H-M   'P 1'
#
loop_
_entity.id
_entity.type
_entity.pdbx_description
1 polymer ?
#
loop_
_entity_poly.entity_id
_entity_poly.type
_entity_poly.pdbx_seq_one_letter_code
_entity_poly.pdbx_strand_id
1 'polypeptide(L)'
;MESNPVYEHLGIEPLINAFGTMTHIGGSLMAPEVTAAMAEASRSFVPLRQLQERVGERLAELTGAEAAFISAGAASGVMLAGAACLTGTDAEAVARLPDVGTRPSEFVISLVDDHTYIHQSLRLIGGTLAEVGTTDTVSVDNYAAAINAYTAALVVFLGEQSRTQLGEVIELAHAHDLPVIVDAAAQLPPRANLVEIPAMGADLVVFSGGKAIAGPQSTGLVLGRRELVEACVLNSSPNFGAGRGMKVGKEEMVGLLRAVELMLADDEEARVRDWEEQCRQMMRAVGDAPGVTVDFNPPYSASFPAAAPFLRLCFGVNAPLPA
;
A
#
# COMPACT_ATOMS: atom_id res chain seq x y z
N MET A 1 -27.94 12.96 -0.52
CA MET A 1 -26.99 12.17 0.30
C MET A 1 -27.70 11.81 1.59
N GLU A 2 -27.57 10.58 2.08
CA GLU A 2 -28.06 10.26 3.40
C GLU A 2 -27.21 11.02 4.42
N SER A 3 -27.88 11.65 5.40
CA SER A 3 -27.21 12.38 6.45
C SER A 3 -26.44 11.41 7.36
N ASN A 4 -25.25 11.81 7.80
CA ASN A 4 -24.49 11.03 8.77
C ASN A 4 -24.46 11.81 10.10
N PRO A 5 -25.20 11.33 11.13
CA PRO A 5 -25.36 12.06 12.39
C PRO A 5 -24.04 12.40 13.09
N VAL A 6 -23.01 11.57 12.92
CA VAL A 6 -21.68 11.81 13.52
C VAL A 6 -21.02 13.05 12.91
N TYR A 7 -21.06 13.16 11.59
CA TYR A 7 -20.46 14.31 10.88
C TYR A 7 -21.30 15.57 11.00
N GLU A 8 -22.63 15.44 10.96
CA GLU A 8 -23.54 16.56 11.20
C GLU A 8 -23.31 17.23 12.57
N HIS A 9 -23.12 16.40 13.61
CA HIS A 9 -22.79 16.91 14.94
C HIS A 9 -21.48 17.71 14.98
N LEU A 10 -20.54 17.41 14.09
CA LEU A 10 -19.27 18.12 13.94
C LEU A 10 -19.34 19.28 12.94
N GLY A 11 -20.49 19.50 12.29
CA GLY A 11 -20.66 20.51 11.25
C GLY A 11 -19.91 20.18 9.94
N ILE A 12 -19.69 18.89 9.68
CA ILE A 12 -19.00 18.41 8.48
C ILE A 12 -20.02 17.80 7.52
N GLU A 13 -20.03 18.27 6.28
CA GLU A 13 -20.84 17.68 5.21
C GLU A 13 -20.06 16.53 4.53
N PRO A 14 -20.68 15.33 4.39
CA PRO A 14 -20.07 14.23 3.64
C PRO A 14 -19.87 14.59 2.16
N LEU A 15 -18.76 14.14 1.59
CA LEU A 15 -18.43 14.35 0.19
C LEU A 15 -19.01 13.25 -0.72
N ILE A 16 -19.35 13.59 -1.95
CA ILE A 16 -19.49 12.62 -3.05
C ILE A 16 -18.08 12.38 -3.58
N ASN A 17 -17.52 11.20 -3.30
CA ASN A 17 -16.18 10.86 -3.75
C ASN A 17 -16.21 10.41 -5.22
N ALA A 18 -15.71 11.25 -6.12
CA ALA A 18 -15.48 10.94 -7.52
C ALA A 18 -13.98 10.83 -7.88
N PHE A 19 -13.10 10.78 -6.87
CA PHE A 19 -11.65 10.87 -7.06
C PHE A 19 -10.90 9.55 -6.78
N GLY A 20 -11.51 8.62 -6.04
CA GLY A 20 -10.91 7.34 -5.64
C GLY A 20 -10.48 7.28 -4.18
N THR A 21 -9.64 6.31 -3.84
CA THR A 21 -9.27 5.97 -2.45
C THR A 21 -8.14 6.86 -1.91
N MET A 22 -8.40 8.15 -1.80
CA MET A 22 -7.39 9.14 -1.37
C MET A 22 -7.38 9.31 0.16
N THR A 23 -6.19 9.39 0.73
CA THR A 23 -5.99 9.52 2.19
C THR A 23 -6.71 10.71 2.78
N HIS A 24 -6.68 11.88 2.13
CA HIS A 24 -7.27 13.13 2.64
C HIS A 24 -8.80 13.15 2.66
N ILE A 25 -9.46 12.17 2.03
CA ILE A 25 -10.92 12.01 2.06
C ILE A 25 -11.36 10.72 2.77
N GLY A 26 -10.44 10.06 3.47
CA GLY A 26 -10.77 8.90 4.30
C GLY A 26 -10.53 7.53 3.65
N GLY A 27 -9.92 7.48 2.45
CA GLY A 27 -9.60 6.22 1.76
C GLY A 27 -10.83 5.57 1.15
N SER A 28 -11.16 4.36 1.57
CA SER A 28 -12.33 3.59 1.12
C SER A 28 -13.38 3.44 2.22
N LEU A 29 -14.60 3.12 1.84
CA LEU A 29 -15.64 2.75 2.79
C LEU A 29 -15.49 1.26 3.16
N MET A 30 -15.54 0.98 4.46
CA MET A 30 -15.48 -0.39 4.97
C MET A 30 -16.84 -1.08 4.86
N ALA A 31 -16.84 -2.38 4.54
CA ALA A 31 -18.04 -3.20 4.60
C ALA A 31 -18.57 -3.30 6.03
N PRO A 32 -19.91 -3.48 6.22
CA PRO A 32 -20.51 -3.65 7.56
C PRO A 32 -19.87 -4.77 8.39
N GLU A 33 -19.44 -5.85 7.75
CA GLU A 33 -18.79 -6.97 8.40
C GLU A 33 -17.40 -6.61 8.96
N VAL A 34 -16.70 -5.69 8.32
CA VAL A 34 -15.40 -5.17 8.80
C VAL A 34 -15.62 -4.31 10.05
N THR A 35 -16.56 -3.38 10.00
CA THR A 35 -16.86 -2.50 11.14
C THR A 35 -17.45 -3.29 12.32
N ALA A 36 -18.26 -4.32 12.06
CA ALA A 36 -18.80 -5.21 13.10
C ALA A 36 -17.66 -6.00 13.79
N ALA A 37 -16.69 -6.52 13.04
CA ALA A 37 -15.53 -7.23 13.58
C ALA A 37 -14.67 -6.30 14.46
N MET A 38 -14.46 -5.05 14.02
CA MET A 38 -13.77 -4.02 14.81
C MET A 38 -14.51 -3.70 16.12
N ALA A 39 -15.83 -3.52 16.05
CA ALA A 39 -16.66 -3.25 17.22
C ALA A 39 -16.63 -4.42 18.22
N GLU A 40 -16.61 -5.67 17.75
CA GLU A 40 -16.48 -6.84 18.63
C GLU A 40 -15.08 -6.91 19.28
N ALA A 41 -14.01 -6.69 18.48
CA ALA A 41 -12.64 -6.66 19.00
C ALA A 41 -12.44 -5.60 20.09
N SER A 42 -13.17 -4.48 20.03
CA SER A 42 -13.06 -3.39 21.01
C SER A 42 -13.48 -3.79 22.43
N ARG A 43 -14.27 -4.85 22.58
CA ARG A 43 -14.87 -5.29 23.85
C ARG A 43 -13.93 -6.12 24.73
N SER A 44 -12.74 -6.48 24.23
CA SER A 44 -11.84 -7.37 24.97
C SER A 44 -10.40 -6.84 24.97
N PHE A 45 -9.69 -7.09 26.07
CA PHE A 45 -8.24 -6.93 26.11
C PHE A 45 -7.55 -8.20 25.59
N VAL A 46 -6.53 -8.01 24.75
CA VAL A 46 -5.74 -9.12 24.19
C VAL A 46 -4.24 -8.76 24.20
N PRO A 47 -3.32 -9.74 24.30
CA PRO A 47 -1.91 -9.51 24.10
C PRO A 47 -1.65 -9.12 22.65
N LEU A 48 -1.28 -7.86 22.40
CA LEU A 48 -1.12 -7.34 21.02
C LEU A 48 -0.09 -8.09 20.18
N ARG A 49 1.01 -8.57 20.81
CA ARG A 49 2.02 -9.36 20.08
C ARG A 49 1.43 -10.67 19.57
N GLN A 50 0.66 -11.37 20.42
CA GLN A 50 0.00 -12.61 20.03
C GLN A 50 -1.08 -12.36 18.95
N LEU A 51 -1.84 -11.27 19.06
CA LEU A 51 -2.80 -10.90 18.02
C LEU A 51 -2.12 -10.65 16.68
N GLN A 52 -1.06 -9.83 16.67
CA GLN A 52 -0.30 -9.53 15.46
C GLN A 52 0.27 -10.81 14.81
N GLU A 53 0.80 -11.73 15.62
CA GLU A 53 1.32 -13.01 15.17
C GLU A 53 0.21 -13.84 14.51
N ARG A 54 -0.93 -14.06 15.21
CA ARG A 54 -2.04 -14.88 14.70
C ARG A 54 -2.70 -14.28 13.45
N VAL A 55 -2.88 -12.97 13.44
CA VAL A 55 -3.42 -12.28 12.25
C VAL A 55 -2.41 -12.36 11.10
N GLY A 56 -1.11 -12.19 11.38
CA GLY A 56 -0.05 -12.35 10.40
C GLY A 56 -0.01 -13.75 9.80
N GLU A 57 -0.06 -14.80 10.63
CA GLU A 57 -0.15 -16.21 10.18
C GLU A 57 -1.35 -16.42 9.25
N ARG A 58 -2.51 -15.91 9.64
CA ARG A 58 -3.73 -16.05 8.82
C ARG A 58 -3.65 -15.30 7.49
N LEU A 59 -3.09 -14.10 7.48
CA LEU A 59 -2.87 -13.33 6.25
C LEU A 59 -1.84 -14.01 5.34
N ALA A 60 -0.78 -14.59 5.90
CA ALA A 60 0.20 -15.37 5.15
C ALA A 60 -0.43 -16.60 4.50
N GLU A 61 -1.27 -17.36 5.23
CA GLU A 61 -2.04 -18.48 4.67
C GLU A 61 -2.94 -18.05 3.51
N LEU A 62 -3.64 -16.92 3.65
CA LEU A 62 -4.59 -16.42 2.66
C LEU A 62 -3.90 -15.92 1.38
N THR A 63 -2.68 -15.41 1.48
CA THR A 63 -1.94 -14.80 0.38
C THR A 63 -0.85 -15.71 -0.19
N GLY A 64 -0.52 -16.81 0.49
CA GLY A 64 0.58 -17.70 0.10
C GLY A 64 1.96 -17.14 0.39
N ALA A 65 2.09 -16.03 1.11
CA ALA A 65 3.37 -15.46 1.53
C ALA A 65 3.98 -16.28 2.69
N GLU A 66 5.30 -16.19 2.90
CA GLU A 66 5.96 -16.87 4.03
C GLU A 66 5.53 -16.30 5.38
N ALA A 67 5.32 -14.99 5.45
CA ALA A 67 4.87 -14.26 6.62
C ALA A 67 4.15 -12.97 6.24
N ALA A 68 3.35 -12.44 7.18
CA ALA A 68 2.65 -11.17 7.02
C ALA A 68 2.70 -10.35 8.31
N PHE A 69 2.60 -9.03 8.14
CA PHE A 69 2.61 -8.06 9.22
C PHE A 69 1.65 -6.90 8.90
N ILE A 70 0.97 -6.36 9.91
CA ILE A 70 0.10 -5.20 9.76
C ILE A 70 0.79 -3.95 10.29
N SER A 71 1.04 -2.99 9.41
CA SER A 71 1.62 -1.68 9.70
C SER A 71 0.54 -0.58 9.82
N ALA A 72 0.93 0.57 10.35
CA ALA A 72 0.08 1.76 10.44
C ALA A 72 0.04 2.51 9.09
N GLY A 73 -0.61 1.90 8.09
CA GLY A 73 -0.62 2.36 6.70
C GLY A 73 0.57 1.88 5.88
N ALA A 74 0.45 1.92 4.55
CA ALA A 74 1.48 1.44 3.63
C ALA A 74 2.80 2.22 3.77
N ALA A 75 2.75 3.55 3.91
CA ALA A 75 3.96 4.36 4.05
C ALA A 75 4.80 3.96 5.27
N SER A 76 4.15 3.67 6.42
CA SER A 76 4.86 3.11 7.58
C SER A 76 5.32 1.68 7.35
N GLY A 77 4.60 0.92 6.53
CA GLY A 77 5.01 -0.42 6.10
C GLY A 77 6.34 -0.38 5.34
N VAL A 78 6.48 0.52 4.37
CA VAL A 78 7.74 0.71 3.63
C VAL A 78 8.86 1.20 4.55
N MET A 79 8.58 2.13 5.48
CA MET A 79 9.56 2.56 6.47
C MET A 79 10.04 1.40 7.35
N LEU A 80 9.12 0.56 7.84
CA LEU A 80 9.46 -0.61 8.67
C LEU A 80 10.19 -1.70 7.87
N ALA A 81 9.84 -1.86 6.59
CA ALA A 81 10.58 -2.72 5.66
C ALA A 81 12.03 -2.24 5.48
N GLY A 82 12.22 -0.94 5.30
CA GLY A 82 13.56 -0.32 5.28
C GLY A 82 14.31 -0.54 6.59
N ALA A 83 13.66 -0.30 7.74
CA ALA A 83 14.26 -0.56 9.05
C ALA A 83 14.67 -2.03 9.22
N ALA A 84 13.83 -2.96 8.75
CA ALA A 84 14.15 -4.38 8.75
C ALA A 84 15.40 -4.72 7.93
N CYS A 85 15.57 -4.11 6.76
CA CYS A 85 16.77 -4.28 5.94
C CYS A 85 18.03 -3.71 6.61
N LEU A 86 17.91 -2.63 7.42
CA LEU A 86 19.05 -2.03 8.14
C LEU A 86 19.45 -2.82 9.38
N THR A 87 18.48 -3.41 10.08
CA THR A 87 18.73 -4.01 11.40
C THR A 87 18.72 -5.52 11.42
N GLY A 88 18.00 -6.16 10.47
CA GLY A 88 17.61 -7.55 10.65
C GLY A 88 16.90 -7.73 11.99
N THR A 89 17.13 -8.87 12.64
CA THR A 89 16.60 -9.19 13.98
C THR A 89 17.54 -8.82 15.12
N ASP A 90 18.60 -8.05 14.86
CA ASP A 90 19.57 -7.60 15.86
C ASP A 90 18.94 -6.52 16.75
N ALA A 91 18.65 -6.87 18.00
CA ALA A 91 18.01 -6.00 18.98
C ALA A 91 18.82 -4.73 19.31
N GLU A 92 20.16 -4.79 19.24
CA GLU A 92 21.01 -3.63 19.45
C GLU A 92 20.91 -2.66 18.29
N ALA A 93 20.92 -3.16 17.04
CA ALA A 93 20.73 -2.34 15.86
C ALA A 93 19.32 -1.71 15.84
N VAL A 94 18.28 -2.45 16.20
CA VAL A 94 16.91 -1.92 16.36
C VAL A 94 16.85 -0.76 17.34
N ALA A 95 17.51 -0.91 18.50
CA ALA A 95 17.51 0.13 19.54
C ALA A 95 18.31 1.38 19.16
N ARG A 96 19.26 1.25 18.23
CA ARG A 96 20.14 2.36 17.82
C ARG A 96 19.60 3.22 16.70
N LEU A 97 18.66 2.72 15.89
CA LEU A 97 18.11 3.55 14.80
C LEU A 97 17.67 4.93 15.30
N PRO A 98 17.94 6.00 14.55
CA PRO A 98 18.50 6.08 13.20
C PRO A 98 20.03 6.00 13.08
N ASP A 99 20.79 5.72 14.15
CA ASP A 99 22.23 5.51 14.06
C ASP A 99 22.52 4.10 13.52
N VAL A 100 22.84 4.01 12.24
CA VAL A 100 23.14 2.76 11.52
C VAL A 100 24.58 2.26 11.73
N GLY A 101 25.45 3.09 12.32
CA GLY A 101 26.87 2.77 12.50
C GLY A 101 27.59 2.57 11.16
N THR A 102 28.25 1.42 11.01
CA THR A 102 28.99 1.06 9.79
C THR A 102 28.22 0.12 8.86
N ARG A 103 26.94 -0.15 9.12
CA ARG A 103 26.09 -1.02 8.29
C ARG A 103 25.80 -0.36 6.94
N PRO A 104 25.65 -1.13 5.86
CA PRO A 104 25.07 -0.63 4.64
C PRO A 104 23.71 0.02 4.93
N SER A 105 23.47 1.23 4.40
CA SER A 105 22.27 2.00 4.72
C SER A 105 21.72 2.78 3.53
N GLU A 106 22.24 2.53 2.34
CA GLU A 106 21.77 3.18 1.13
C GLU A 106 20.65 2.38 0.48
N PHE A 107 19.53 3.04 0.21
CA PHE A 107 18.43 2.50 -0.56
C PHE A 107 18.52 3.02 -1.99
N VAL A 108 18.60 2.10 -2.97
CA VAL A 108 18.48 2.46 -4.38
C VAL A 108 16.98 2.56 -4.69
N ILE A 109 16.52 3.77 -4.99
CA ILE A 109 15.09 4.08 -5.11
C ILE A 109 14.80 4.90 -6.35
N SER A 110 13.69 4.60 -7.04
CA SER A 110 13.26 5.30 -8.24
C SER A 110 12.75 6.72 -7.96
N LEU A 111 13.04 7.65 -8.88
CA LEU A 111 12.41 8.97 -8.95
C LEU A 111 11.07 8.95 -9.71
N VAL A 112 10.76 7.87 -10.41
CA VAL A 112 9.45 7.69 -11.03
C VAL A 112 8.42 7.59 -9.92
N ASP A 113 7.34 8.34 -10.06
CA ASP A 113 6.34 8.46 -9.03
C ASP A 113 6.79 9.36 -7.86
N ASP A 114 6.21 10.56 -7.76
CA ASP A 114 6.57 11.60 -6.78
C ASP A 114 6.10 11.25 -5.36
N HIS A 115 6.62 10.14 -4.80
CA HIS A 115 6.35 9.69 -3.43
C HIS A 115 7.42 10.20 -2.45
N THR A 116 7.68 11.50 -2.45
CA THR A 116 8.70 12.13 -1.59
C THR A 116 8.56 11.78 -0.10
N TYR A 117 7.35 11.50 0.39
CA TYR A 117 7.12 11.05 1.77
C TYR A 117 7.71 9.66 2.05
N ILE A 118 7.82 8.77 1.06
CA ILE A 118 8.50 7.48 1.19
C ILE A 118 10.02 7.71 1.27
N HIS A 119 10.58 8.55 0.39
CA HIS A 119 11.98 8.95 0.45
C HIS A 119 12.32 9.53 1.83
N GLN A 120 11.45 10.40 2.37
CA GLN A 120 11.62 10.95 3.70
C GLN A 120 11.54 9.90 4.79
N SER A 121 10.64 8.92 4.69
CA SER A 121 10.46 7.88 5.69
C SER A 121 11.68 6.97 5.80
N LEU A 122 12.35 6.67 4.69
CA LEU A 122 13.62 5.93 4.69
C LEU A 122 14.77 6.73 5.32
N ARG A 123 14.81 8.06 5.10
CA ARG A 123 15.79 8.93 5.77
C ARG A 123 15.57 9.01 7.28
N LEU A 124 14.32 8.96 7.75
CA LEU A 124 13.99 9.00 9.19
C LEU A 124 14.54 7.82 9.99
N ILE A 125 14.78 6.69 9.35
CA ILE A 125 15.37 5.50 9.99
C ILE A 125 16.90 5.43 9.84
N GLY A 126 17.54 6.49 9.32
CA GLY A 126 18.98 6.56 9.12
C GLY A 126 19.45 6.09 7.73
N GLY A 127 18.52 5.82 6.81
CA GLY A 127 18.84 5.46 5.44
C GLY A 127 19.36 6.66 4.64
N THR A 128 20.31 6.39 3.74
CA THR A 128 20.68 7.28 2.64
C THR A 128 20.00 6.81 1.36
N LEU A 129 19.86 7.68 0.35
CA LEU A 129 19.16 7.34 -0.88
C LEU A 129 20.08 7.53 -2.08
N ALA A 130 20.19 6.50 -2.91
CA ALA A 130 20.64 6.56 -4.28
C ALA A 130 19.42 6.66 -5.19
N GLU A 131 19.02 7.88 -5.53
CA GLU A 131 17.85 8.15 -6.36
C GLU A 131 18.19 7.90 -7.83
N VAL A 132 17.41 7.05 -8.52
CA VAL A 132 17.69 6.58 -9.89
C VAL A 132 16.56 6.87 -10.85
N GLY A 133 16.90 7.00 -12.14
CA GLY A 133 15.96 7.36 -13.19
C GLY A 133 15.63 8.85 -13.19
N THR A 134 14.48 9.18 -13.74
CA THR A 134 13.89 10.53 -13.77
C THR A 134 12.46 10.47 -13.23
N THR A 135 11.75 11.58 -13.17
CA THR A 135 10.32 11.60 -12.82
C THR A 135 9.45 10.84 -13.80
N ASP A 136 9.91 10.61 -15.02
CA ASP A 136 9.13 9.99 -16.10
C ASP A 136 9.51 8.53 -16.37
N THR A 137 10.79 8.15 -16.15
CA THR A 137 11.29 6.83 -16.53
C THR A 137 12.39 6.32 -15.60
N VAL A 138 12.41 5.02 -15.41
CA VAL A 138 13.50 4.28 -14.76
C VAL A 138 13.71 2.95 -15.51
N SER A 139 14.95 2.47 -15.55
CA SER A 139 15.30 1.17 -16.13
C SER A 139 16.09 0.33 -15.13
N VAL A 140 16.18 -0.99 -15.42
CA VAL A 140 17.01 -1.92 -14.63
C VAL A 140 18.47 -1.46 -14.60
N ASP A 141 19.00 -0.93 -15.73
CA ASP A 141 20.36 -0.40 -15.79
C ASP A 141 20.59 0.77 -14.83
N ASN A 142 19.56 1.58 -14.56
CA ASN A 142 19.66 2.68 -13.57
C ASN A 142 19.86 2.11 -12.15
N TYR A 143 19.14 1.05 -11.79
CA TYR A 143 19.35 0.34 -10.52
C TYR A 143 20.74 -0.29 -10.47
N ALA A 144 21.14 -1.01 -11.54
CA ALA A 144 22.43 -1.68 -11.61
C ALA A 144 23.61 -0.72 -11.42
N ALA A 145 23.55 0.46 -12.05
CA ALA A 145 24.60 1.46 -11.97
C ALA A 145 24.75 2.11 -10.57
N ALA A 146 23.70 2.04 -9.73
CA ALA A 146 23.68 2.63 -8.39
C ALA A 146 24.08 1.66 -7.29
N ILE A 147 24.02 0.34 -7.52
CA ILE A 147 24.39 -0.67 -6.52
C ILE A 147 25.87 -0.55 -6.18
N ASN A 148 26.16 -0.49 -4.88
CA ASN A 148 27.54 -0.41 -4.35
C ASN A 148 27.64 -1.07 -2.96
N ALA A 149 28.81 -1.01 -2.32
CA ALA A 149 29.08 -1.63 -1.02
C ALA A 149 28.26 -1.07 0.15
N TYR A 150 27.57 0.06 -0.04
CA TYR A 150 26.74 0.69 0.98
C TYR A 150 25.25 0.41 0.76
N THR A 151 24.87 -0.25 -0.33
CA THR A 151 23.48 -0.56 -0.66
C THR A 151 22.91 -1.56 0.34
N ALA A 152 21.79 -1.22 0.97
CA ALA A 152 21.05 -2.05 1.91
C ALA A 152 19.85 -2.75 1.28
N ALA A 153 19.18 -2.12 0.33
CA ALA A 153 18.03 -2.67 -0.38
C ALA A 153 17.72 -1.87 -1.65
N LEU A 154 16.98 -2.49 -2.58
CA LEU A 154 16.33 -1.80 -3.68
C LEU A 154 14.86 -1.53 -3.31
N VAL A 155 14.35 -0.35 -3.68
CA VAL A 155 12.96 0.05 -3.44
C VAL A 155 12.27 0.33 -4.77
N VAL A 156 11.18 -0.36 -5.02
CA VAL A 156 10.43 -0.31 -6.28
C VAL A 156 9.00 0.16 -6.02
N PHE A 157 8.58 1.24 -6.70
CA PHE A 157 7.17 1.64 -6.78
C PHE A 157 6.53 0.90 -7.95
N LEU A 158 5.52 0.06 -7.66
CA LEU A 158 4.88 -0.76 -8.69
C LEU A 158 3.75 0.00 -9.34
N GLY A 159 3.63 1.13 -9.58
CA GLY A 159 2.59 1.85 -10.33
C GLY A 159 3.06 2.18 -11.72
N GLU A 160 4.29 2.64 -11.82
CA GLU A 160 4.90 3.13 -13.04
C GLU A 160 5.80 2.09 -13.73
N GLN A 161 6.03 0.95 -13.10
CA GLN A 161 6.88 -0.12 -13.64
C GLN A 161 6.06 -1.35 -14.04
N SER A 162 6.38 -1.93 -15.20
CA SER A 162 5.79 -3.18 -15.63
C SER A 162 6.21 -4.34 -14.73
N ARG A 163 5.42 -5.43 -14.70
CA ARG A 163 5.79 -6.67 -14.01
C ARG A 163 7.11 -7.26 -14.54
N THR A 164 7.38 -7.10 -15.83
CA THR A 164 8.64 -7.55 -16.44
C THR A 164 9.83 -6.82 -15.83
N GLN A 165 9.75 -5.50 -15.69
CA GLN A 165 10.80 -4.72 -15.04
C GLN A 165 10.97 -5.11 -13.57
N LEU A 166 9.88 -5.38 -12.83
CA LEU A 166 9.97 -5.84 -11.46
C LEU A 166 10.76 -7.14 -11.34
N GLY A 167 10.47 -8.13 -12.19
CA GLY A 167 11.20 -9.40 -12.21
C GLY A 167 12.70 -9.20 -12.45
N GLU A 168 13.05 -8.38 -13.43
CA GLU A 168 14.44 -8.06 -13.76
C GLU A 168 15.16 -7.33 -12.61
N VAL A 169 14.47 -6.41 -11.92
CA VAL A 169 15.02 -5.71 -10.73
C VAL A 169 15.22 -6.68 -9.56
N ILE A 170 14.30 -7.64 -9.35
CA ILE A 170 14.44 -8.67 -8.33
C ILE A 170 15.64 -9.57 -8.64
N GLU A 171 15.77 -10.06 -9.88
CA GLU A 171 16.91 -10.87 -10.31
C GLU A 171 18.24 -10.12 -10.12
N LEU A 172 18.31 -8.85 -10.51
CA LEU A 172 19.46 -7.98 -10.30
C LEU A 172 19.82 -7.88 -8.83
N ALA A 173 18.85 -7.55 -7.97
CA ALA A 173 19.09 -7.39 -6.53
C ALA A 173 19.61 -8.68 -5.89
N HIS A 174 18.98 -9.81 -6.19
CA HIS A 174 19.36 -11.11 -5.65
C HIS A 174 20.75 -11.56 -6.16
N ALA A 175 21.15 -11.17 -7.37
CA ALA A 175 22.53 -11.41 -7.86
C ALA A 175 23.60 -10.67 -7.05
N HIS A 176 23.18 -9.67 -6.27
CA HIS A 176 24.02 -8.87 -5.35
C HIS A 176 23.72 -9.15 -3.88
N ASP A 177 22.97 -10.21 -3.55
CA ASP A 177 22.51 -10.55 -2.19
C ASP A 177 21.73 -9.41 -1.49
N LEU A 178 21.02 -8.59 -2.27
CA LEU A 178 20.24 -7.44 -1.78
C LEU A 178 18.74 -7.76 -1.76
N PRO A 179 18.01 -7.36 -0.70
CA PRO A 179 16.55 -7.48 -0.67
C PRO A 179 15.87 -6.40 -1.53
N VAL A 180 14.65 -6.74 -2.01
CA VAL A 180 13.78 -5.83 -2.74
C VAL A 180 12.53 -5.53 -1.92
N ILE A 181 12.28 -4.24 -1.70
CA ILE A 181 11.05 -3.71 -1.09
C ILE A 181 10.16 -3.19 -2.22
N VAL A 182 8.94 -3.71 -2.32
CA VAL A 182 7.95 -3.28 -3.33
C VAL A 182 6.83 -2.50 -2.65
N ASP A 183 6.67 -1.24 -3.03
CA ASP A 183 5.46 -0.48 -2.72
C ASP A 183 4.38 -0.81 -3.75
N ALA A 184 3.43 -1.65 -3.34
CA ALA A 184 2.26 -2.06 -4.11
C ALA A 184 0.96 -1.45 -3.55
N ALA A 185 1.04 -0.30 -2.86
CA ALA A 185 -0.08 0.29 -2.13
C ALA A 185 -1.33 0.55 -2.97
N ALA A 186 -1.17 0.75 -4.29
CA ALA A 186 -2.26 1.01 -5.23
C ALA A 186 -2.47 -0.11 -6.28
N GLN A 187 -1.89 -1.29 -6.07
CA GLN A 187 -1.89 -2.38 -7.05
C GLN A 187 -3.07 -3.35 -6.91
N LEU A 188 -4.10 -2.97 -6.19
CA LEU A 188 -5.36 -3.69 -6.09
C LEU A 188 -6.50 -2.79 -6.58
N PRO A 189 -7.53 -3.34 -7.26
CA PRO A 189 -7.57 -4.67 -7.85
C PRO A 189 -6.57 -4.83 -9.01
N PRO A 190 -6.25 -6.02 -9.57
CA PRO A 190 -6.89 -7.30 -9.31
C PRO A 190 -6.40 -7.94 -8.00
N ARG A 191 -7.30 -8.70 -7.33
CA ARG A 191 -6.96 -9.42 -6.07
C ARG A 191 -5.83 -10.41 -6.22
N ALA A 192 -5.64 -10.95 -7.43
CA ALA A 192 -4.54 -11.85 -7.76
C ALA A 192 -3.17 -11.25 -7.39
N ASN A 193 -3.02 -9.94 -7.41
CA ASN A 193 -1.80 -9.24 -7.05
C ASN A 193 -1.37 -9.48 -5.59
N LEU A 194 -2.29 -9.82 -4.67
CA LEU A 194 -1.93 -10.22 -3.30
C LEU A 194 -1.07 -11.49 -3.25
N VAL A 195 -1.20 -12.35 -4.25
CA VAL A 195 -0.47 -13.62 -4.37
C VAL A 195 0.67 -13.50 -5.39
N GLU A 196 0.38 -12.94 -6.56
CA GLU A 196 1.29 -12.94 -7.70
C GLU A 196 2.51 -12.04 -7.51
N ILE A 197 2.35 -10.85 -6.89
CA ILE A 197 3.49 -9.94 -6.69
C ILE A 197 4.49 -10.53 -5.67
N PRO A 198 4.08 -11.03 -4.49
CA PRO A 198 5.00 -11.76 -3.61
C PRO A 198 5.63 -13.00 -4.28
N ALA A 199 4.88 -13.74 -5.09
CA ALA A 199 5.37 -14.94 -5.79
C ALA A 199 6.43 -14.62 -6.86
N MET A 200 6.57 -13.37 -7.30
CA MET A 200 7.67 -12.96 -8.20
C MET A 200 9.04 -12.99 -7.50
N GLY A 201 9.08 -13.14 -6.17
CA GLY A 201 10.31 -13.22 -5.40
C GLY A 201 10.71 -11.92 -4.70
N ALA A 202 9.85 -10.89 -4.68
CA ALA A 202 10.08 -9.70 -3.87
C ALA A 202 10.19 -10.07 -2.39
N ASP A 203 11.20 -9.51 -1.69
CA ASP A 203 11.49 -9.87 -0.30
C ASP A 203 10.46 -9.29 0.67
N LEU A 204 9.99 -8.08 0.40
CA LEU A 204 8.90 -7.42 1.12
C LEU A 204 7.98 -6.68 0.15
N VAL A 205 6.68 -6.93 0.23
CA VAL A 205 5.64 -6.26 -0.57
C VAL A 205 4.67 -5.57 0.35
N VAL A 206 4.36 -4.30 0.07
CA VAL A 206 3.50 -3.48 0.93
C VAL A 206 2.25 -3.03 0.19
N PHE A 207 1.08 -3.42 0.71
CA PHE A 207 -0.22 -2.98 0.23
C PHE A 207 -0.89 -2.00 1.20
N SER A 208 -1.78 -1.15 0.71
CA SER A 208 -2.59 -0.26 1.55
C SER A 208 -3.91 -0.94 1.95
N GLY A 209 -4.17 -1.05 3.25
CA GLY A 209 -5.42 -1.60 3.76
C GLY A 209 -6.62 -0.70 3.52
N GLY A 210 -6.43 0.62 3.51
CA GLY A 210 -7.49 1.62 3.32
C GLY A 210 -7.78 2.00 1.85
N LYS A 211 -7.22 1.27 0.88
CA LYS A 211 -7.53 1.43 -0.55
C LYS A 211 -8.48 0.31 -1.00
N ALA A 212 -8.16 -0.41 -2.06
CA ALA A 212 -9.04 -1.43 -2.64
C ALA A 212 -9.36 -2.60 -1.69
N ILE A 213 -8.53 -2.88 -0.70
CA ILE A 213 -8.84 -3.86 0.36
C ILE A 213 -10.10 -3.45 1.15
N ALA A 214 -10.42 -2.16 1.19
CA ALA A 214 -11.56 -1.60 1.93
C ALA A 214 -11.54 -1.93 3.44
N GLY A 215 -10.34 -2.02 4.00
CA GLY A 215 -10.09 -2.14 5.43
C GLY A 215 -9.92 -0.77 6.11
N PRO A 216 -9.57 -0.74 7.40
CA PRO A 216 -9.32 0.50 8.12
C PRO A 216 -8.22 1.32 7.43
N GLN A 217 -8.47 2.62 7.20
CA GLN A 217 -7.58 3.51 6.46
C GLN A 217 -6.15 3.55 7.03
N SER A 218 -6.02 3.44 8.33
CA SER A 218 -4.75 3.46 9.06
C SER A 218 -3.98 2.14 8.98
N THR A 219 -4.33 1.21 8.08
CA THR A 219 -3.66 -0.08 7.97
C THR A 219 -2.87 -0.22 6.67
N GLY A 220 -1.75 -0.94 6.76
CA GLY A 220 -0.97 -1.45 5.65
C GLY A 220 -0.69 -2.95 5.86
N LEU A 221 -0.67 -3.70 4.78
CA LEU A 221 -0.33 -5.12 4.77
C LEU A 221 1.07 -5.30 4.19
N VAL A 222 1.98 -5.85 4.99
CA VAL A 222 3.35 -6.21 4.58
C VAL A 222 3.41 -7.72 4.44
N LEU A 223 3.79 -8.21 3.27
CA LEU A 223 3.96 -9.62 2.95
C LEU A 223 5.41 -9.87 2.55
N GLY A 224 5.97 -11.02 2.88
CA GLY A 224 7.31 -11.37 2.39
C GLY A 224 8.03 -12.42 3.20
N ARG A 225 9.38 -12.39 3.09
CA ARG A 225 10.27 -13.35 3.77
C ARG A 225 10.13 -13.25 5.27
N ARG A 226 10.02 -14.39 5.92
CA ARG A 226 9.76 -14.51 7.37
C ARG A 226 10.76 -13.70 8.21
N GLU A 227 12.04 -13.81 7.95
CA GLU A 227 13.07 -13.12 8.71
C GLU A 227 12.97 -11.59 8.63
N LEU A 228 12.60 -11.04 7.45
CA LEU A 228 12.42 -9.60 7.27
C LEU A 228 11.09 -9.12 7.87
N VAL A 229 10.04 -9.93 7.81
CA VAL A 229 8.77 -9.64 8.51
C VAL A 229 8.96 -9.65 10.03
N GLU A 230 9.71 -10.60 10.57
CA GLU A 230 10.10 -10.62 12.00
C GLU A 230 10.89 -9.35 12.38
N ALA A 231 11.81 -8.91 11.53
CA ALA A 231 12.54 -7.66 11.73
C ALA A 231 11.61 -6.44 11.67
N CYS A 232 10.59 -6.41 10.79
CA CYS A 232 9.55 -5.38 10.81
C CYS A 232 8.81 -5.37 12.15
N VAL A 233 8.43 -6.53 12.68
CA VAL A 233 7.76 -6.65 14.00
C VAL A 233 8.62 -6.06 15.10
N LEU A 234 9.92 -6.38 15.14
CA LEU A 234 10.84 -5.87 16.17
C LEU A 234 10.98 -4.35 16.11
N ASN A 235 10.98 -3.76 14.93
CA ASN A 235 11.03 -2.31 14.71
C ASN A 235 9.70 -1.59 14.98
N SER A 236 8.59 -2.32 15.12
CA SER A 236 7.22 -1.78 15.22
C SER A 236 6.70 -1.68 16.66
N SER A 237 5.55 -1.04 16.84
CA SER A 237 4.75 -1.09 18.07
C SER A 237 4.17 -2.50 18.29
N PRO A 238 4.13 -3.05 19.53
CA PRO A 238 4.46 -2.39 20.81
C PRO A 238 5.93 -2.49 21.24
N ASN A 239 6.83 -2.95 20.38
CA ASN A 239 8.25 -2.99 20.66
C ASN A 239 8.84 -1.56 20.69
N PHE A 240 10.10 -1.43 21.10
CA PHE A 240 10.75 -0.12 21.30
C PHE A 240 11.68 0.26 20.13
N GLY A 241 11.36 -0.18 18.91
CA GLY A 241 12.06 0.21 17.69
C GLY A 241 11.62 1.55 17.12
N ALA A 242 12.17 1.91 15.95
CA ALA A 242 11.89 3.18 15.26
C ALA A 242 10.41 3.42 14.99
N GLY A 243 9.64 2.36 14.73
CA GLY A 243 8.19 2.41 14.51
C GLY A 243 7.33 2.39 15.77
N ARG A 244 7.91 2.57 16.97
CA ARG A 244 7.13 2.55 18.23
C ARG A 244 5.97 3.53 18.27
N GLY A 245 6.10 4.67 17.62
CA GLY A 245 5.03 5.69 17.49
C GLY A 245 3.92 5.30 16.53
N MET A 246 4.14 4.35 15.63
CA MET A 246 3.22 3.92 14.58
C MET A 246 2.36 2.76 15.07
N LYS A 247 1.41 3.07 15.96
CA LYS A 247 0.54 2.05 16.56
C LYS A 247 -0.55 1.61 15.58
N VAL A 248 -0.82 0.31 15.57
CA VAL A 248 -2.03 -0.29 15.00
C VAL A 248 -2.85 -0.84 16.15
N GLY A 249 -4.11 -0.46 16.24
CA GLY A 249 -5.05 -0.94 17.25
C GLY A 249 -5.47 -2.38 16.96
N LYS A 250 -5.92 -3.09 18.02
CA LYS A 250 -6.44 -4.46 17.88
C LYS A 250 -7.65 -4.50 16.96
N GLU A 251 -8.46 -3.46 16.98
CA GLU A 251 -9.64 -3.29 16.14
C GLU A 251 -9.24 -3.20 14.65
N GLU A 252 -8.20 -2.43 14.37
CA GLU A 252 -7.67 -2.23 13.01
C GLU A 252 -7.04 -3.51 12.47
N MET A 253 -6.32 -4.27 13.30
CA MET A 253 -5.75 -5.56 12.91
C MET A 253 -6.84 -6.56 12.50
N VAL A 254 -7.89 -6.69 13.33
CA VAL A 254 -9.03 -7.57 13.06
C VAL A 254 -9.82 -7.07 11.84
N GLY A 255 -10.00 -5.75 11.73
CA GLY A 255 -10.67 -5.11 10.60
C GLY A 255 -9.96 -5.38 9.27
N LEU A 256 -8.63 -5.23 9.23
CA LEU A 256 -7.86 -5.52 8.02
C LEU A 256 -7.94 -7.00 7.63
N LEU A 257 -7.78 -7.92 8.58
CA LEU A 257 -7.93 -9.35 8.32
C LEU A 257 -9.31 -9.64 7.70
N ARG A 258 -10.37 -9.12 8.32
CA ARG A 258 -11.74 -9.32 7.82
C ARG A 258 -11.92 -8.76 6.42
N ALA A 259 -11.35 -7.60 6.13
CA ALA A 259 -11.42 -6.97 4.80
C ALA A 259 -10.70 -7.81 3.72
N VAL A 260 -9.53 -8.37 4.04
CA VAL A 260 -8.80 -9.28 3.13
C VAL A 260 -9.60 -10.56 2.89
N GLU A 261 -10.20 -11.16 3.93
CA GLU A 261 -11.06 -12.35 3.78
C GLU A 261 -12.25 -12.08 2.85
N LEU A 262 -12.91 -10.93 3.01
CA LEU A 262 -14.02 -10.52 2.14
C LEU A 262 -13.55 -10.30 0.71
N MET A 263 -12.44 -9.61 0.51
CA MET A 263 -11.88 -9.36 -0.81
C MET A 263 -11.55 -10.67 -1.56
N LEU A 264 -10.99 -11.66 -0.86
CA LEU A 264 -10.64 -12.95 -1.46
C LEU A 264 -11.86 -13.84 -1.73
N ALA A 265 -12.93 -13.66 -0.97
CA ALA A 265 -14.19 -14.40 -1.15
C ALA A 265 -15.12 -13.78 -2.21
N ASP A 266 -14.85 -12.56 -2.65
CA ASP A 266 -15.72 -11.83 -3.56
C ASP A 266 -15.63 -12.32 -5.02
N ASP A 267 -16.71 -12.12 -5.80
CA ASP A 267 -16.70 -12.28 -7.25
C ASP A 267 -16.19 -10.98 -7.90
N GLU A 268 -14.86 -10.91 -8.08
CA GLU A 268 -14.21 -9.74 -8.64
C GLU A 268 -14.68 -9.40 -10.07
N GLU A 269 -14.98 -10.42 -10.89
CA GLU A 269 -15.47 -10.20 -12.24
C GLU A 269 -16.87 -9.57 -12.23
N ALA A 270 -17.76 -10.04 -11.33
CA ALA A 270 -19.07 -9.42 -11.15
C ALA A 270 -18.93 -7.97 -10.69
N ARG A 271 -18.03 -7.71 -9.74
CA ARG A 271 -17.77 -6.34 -9.26
C ARG A 271 -17.25 -5.42 -10.37
N VAL A 272 -16.34 -5.88 -11.21
CA VAL A 272 -15.82 -5.11 -12.35
C VAL A 272 -16.93 -4.80 -13.34
N ARG A 273 -17.81 -5.78 -13.64
CA ARG A 273 -18.99 -5.55 -14.51
C ARG A 273 -19.93 -4.50 -13.92
N ASP A 274 -20.16 -4.52 -12.61
CA ASP A 274 -20.99 -3.52 -11.91
C ASP A 274 -20.39 -2.12 -12.00
N TRP A 275 -19.07 -1.99 -11.80
CA TRP A 275 -18.37 -0.72 -11.96
C TRP A 275 -18.42 -0.19 -13.40
N GLU A 276 -18.26 -1.06 -14.39
CA GLU A 276 -18.44 -0.66 -15.80
C GLU A 276 -19.86 -0.15 -16.08
N GLU A 277 -20.89 -0.80 -15.55
CA GLU A 277 -22.26 -0.34 -15.73
C GLU A 277 -22.51 1.00 -15.02
N GLN A 278 -21.97 1.19 -13.81
CA GLN A 278 -21.99 2.49 -13.12
C GLN A 278 -21.30 3.58 -13.96
N CYS A 279 -20.14 3.29 -14.55
CA CYS A 279 -19.47 4.22 -15.46
C CYS A 279 -20.36 4.56 -16.66
N ARG A 280 -21.01 3.58 -17.29
CA ARG A 280 -21.92 3.80 -18.41
C ARG A 280 -23.14 4.64 -18.00
N GLN A 281 -23.68 4.44 -16.79
CA GLN A 281 -24.78 5.25 -16.24
C GLN A 281 -24.35 6.70 -16.05
N MET A 282 -23.18 6.94 -15.44
CA MET A 282 -22.62 8.28 -15.28
C MET A 282 -22.37 8.96 -16.63
N MET A 283 -21.82 8.23 -17.62
CA MET A 283 -21.64 8.76 -18.99
C MET A 283 -22.97 9.20 -19.61
N ARG A 284 -24.02 8.39 -19.48
CA ARG A 284 -25.37 8.76 -19.99
C ARG A 284 -25.92 10.00 -19.28
N ALA A 285 -25.67 10.13 -17.98
CA ALA A 285 -26.14 11.28 -17.20
C ALA A 285 -25.44 12.59 -17.54
N VAL A 286 -24.14 12.53 -17.91
CA VAL A 286 -23.28 13.69 -18.18
C VAL A 286 -23.16 14.00 -19.66
N GLY A 287 -23.43 13.02 -20.55
CA GLY A 287 -23.04 13.04 -21.97
C GLY A 287 -23.54 14.22 -22.82
N ASP A 288 -24.61 14.90 -22.40
CA ASP A 288 -25.17 16.06 -23.11
C ASP A 288 -24.89 17.39 -22.36
N ALA A 289 -24.08 17.41 -21.34
CA ALA A 289 -23.75 18.62 -20.58
C ALA A 289 -22.87 19.55 -21.43
N PRO A 290 -23.31 20.82 -21.70
CA PRO A 290 -22.50 21.72 -22.52
C PRO A 290 -21.11 21.96 -21.97
N GLY A 291 -20.09 21.77 -22.83
CA GLY A 291 -18.68 21.98 -22.45
C GLY A 291 -18.05 20.89 -21.58
N VAL A 292 -18.73 19.74 -21.41
CA VAL A 292 -18.15 18.57 -20.73
C VAL A 292 -17.91 17.46 -21.74
N THR A 293 -16.73 16.86 -21.72
CA THR A 293 -16.41 15.61 -22.42
C THR A 293 -16.15 14.52 -21.42
N VAL A 294 -16.54 13.28 -21.78
CA VAL A 294 -16.42 12.12 -20.90
C VAL A 294 -15.68 11.02 -21.66
N ASP A 295 -14.52 10.61 -21.14
CA ASP A 295 -13.75 9.49 -21.66
C ASP A 295 -13.89 8.28 -20.73
N PHE A 296 -14.26 7.13 -21.30
CA PHE A 296 -14.30 5.87 -20.58
C PHE A 296 -12.94 5.14 -20.69
N ASN A 297 -12.37 4.80 -19.54
CA ASN A 297 -11.18 3.97 -19.45
C ASN A 297 -11.58 2.59 -18.96
N PRO A 298 -11.45 1.54 -19.79
CA PRO A 298 -11.81 0.19 -19.42
C PRO A 298 -10.84 -0.36 -18.37
N PRO A 299 -11.25 -1.41 -17.62
CA PRO A 299 -10.35 -2.12 -16.72
C PRO A 299 -9.21 -2.76 -17.50
N TYR A 300 -8.09 -3.01 -16.83
CA TYR A 300 -6.88 -3.64 -17.43
C TYR A 300 -6.32 -2.90 -18.66
N SER A 301 -6.45 -1.57 -18.70
CA SER A 301 -5.81 -0.80 -19.76
C SER A 301 -4.29 -0.93 -19.68
N ALA A 302 -3.60 -0.92 -20.83
CA ALA A 302 -2.15 -1.13 -20.90
C ALA A 302 -1.32 -0.11 -20.11
N SER A 303 -1.87 1.07 -19.85
CA SER A 303 -1.22 2.15 -19.09
C SER A 303 -1.43 2.05 -17.57
N PHE A 304 -2.37 1.22 -17.11
CA PHE A 304 -2.63 1.02 -15.68
C PHE A 304 -3.23 -0.38 -15.47
N PRO A 305 -2.49 -1.31 -14.87
CA PRO A 305 -2.95 -2.70 -14.73
C PRO A 305 -4.04 -2.89 -13.66
N ALA A 306 -4.60 -1.81 -13.11
CA ALA A 306 -5.71 -1.92 -12.19
C ALA A 306 -6.99 -2.42 -12.89
N ALA A 307 -7.68 -3.33 -12.24
CA ALA A 307 -8.91 -3.91 -12.77
C ALA A 307 -10.12 -2.95 -12.72
N ALA A 308 -10.00 -1.78 -12.10
CA ALA A 308 -11.08 -0.84 -11.95
C ALA A 308 -11.25 0.04 -13.20
N PRO A 309 -12.44 0.08 -13.84
CA PRO A 309 -12.75 1.06 -14.85
C PRO A 309 -12.89 2.45 -14.23
N PHE A 310 -12.64 3.49 -15.01
CA PHE A 310 -12.87 4.86 -14.54
C PHE A 310 -13.33 5.78 -15.67
N LEU A 311 -13.91 6.91 -15.28
CA LEU A 311 -14.27 7.99 -16.18
C LEU A 311 -13.34 9.18 -15.99
N ARG A 312 -12.93 9.78 -17.11
CA ARG A 312 -12.29 11.08 -17.12
C ARG A 312 -13.29 12.12 -17.59
N LEU A 313 -13.58 13.08 -16.72
CA LEU A 313 -14.41 14.24 -17.05
C LEU A 313 -13.50 15.42 -17.40
N CYS A 314 -13.61 15.95 -18.61
CA CYS A 314 -12.87 17.14 -19.03
C CYS A 314 -13.84 18.31 -19.16
N PHE A 315 -13.57 19.40 -18.47
CA PHE A 315 -14.38 20.61 -18.47
C PHE A 315 -13.76 21.64 -19.41
N GLY A 316 -14.47 22.03 -20.47
CA GLY A 316 -14.08 23.14 -21.35
C GLY A 316 -14.34 24.49 -20.69
N VAL A 317 -13.82 25.55 -21.30
CA VAL A 317 -13.92 26.94 -20.80
C VAL A 317 -15.36 27.45 -20.61
N ASN A 318 -16.34 26.80 -21.23
CA ASN A 318 -17.76 27.16 -21.16
C ASN A 318 -18.59 26.15 -20.35
N ALA A 319 -17.95 25.22 -19.62
CA ALA A 319 -18.68 24.30 -18.77
C ALA A 319 -19.34 25.06 -17.62
N PRO A 320 -20.61 24.81 -17.31
CA PRO A 320 -21.27 25.38 -16.15
C PRO A 320 -20.71 24.71 -14.88
N LEU A 321 -19.60 25.21 -14.38
CA LEU A 321 -19.10 24.78 -13.09
C LEU A 321 -19.93 25.46 -11.99
N PRO A 322 -20.35 24.73 -10.95
CA PRO A 322 -20.96 25.34 -9.78
C PRO A 322 -19.97 26.32 -9.14
N ALA A 323 -20.48 27.45 -8.68
CA ALA A 323 -19.71 28.50 -7.99
C ALA A 323 -19.14 28.00 -6.66
#